data_754ac5c1bc1e580c08074a6337dd42fe
#
_entry.id   754ac5c1bc1e580c08074a6337dd42fe
#
_cell.length_a   1.000
_cell.length_b   1.000
_cell.length_c   1.000
_cell.angle_alpha   90.00
_cell.angle_beta   90.00
_cell.angle_gamma   90.00
#
_symmetry.space_group_name_H-M   'P 1'
#
loop_
_entity.id
_entity.type
_entity.pdbx_description
1 polymer ?
#
loop_
_entity_poly.entity_id
_entity_poly.type
_entity_poly.pdbx_seq_one_letter_code
_entity_poly.pdbx_strand_id
1 'polypeptide(L)'
;MLNKPLALLFVLVNHCVFPVYAGGAVPSGKEKPMIVKLTLHQQSYDVELADNPTAKAFIKQLPLTLTMQELNGNEKFADLPHPLPPNPIHPETLYQGDLMLYGGHTVVLFYETFRTSYSYTPIGKVVAANKLQDAVGRGNIKVSFSMMK
;
A
#
# COMPACT_ATOMS: atom_id res chain seq x y z
N MET A 1 -92.69 2.43 -6.20
CA MET A 1 -91.59 1.46 -6.39
C MET A 1 -90.35 2.24 -6.84
N LEU A 2 -89.41 2.44 -5.96
CA LEU A 2 -88.24 3.25 -6.23
C LEU A 2 -87.08 2.32 -6.66
N ASN A 3 -86.67 2.42 -7.92
CA ASN A 3 -85.42 1.83 -8.40
C ASN A 3 -84.27 2.80 -8.11
N LYS A 4 -83.39 2.44 -7.21
CA LYS A 4 -82.13 3.13 -7.02
C LYS A 4 -81.09 2.58 -7.98
N PRO A 5 -80.35 3.42 -8.76
CA PRO A 5 -79.24 2.97 -9.51
C PRO A 5 -78.01 2.79 -8.59
N LEU A 6 -77.36 1.64 -8.72
CA LEU A 6 -76.11 1.27 -8.06
C LEU A 6 -74.95 2.05 -8.69
N ALA A 7 -74.42 2.98 -7.95
CA ALA A 7 -73.23 3.73 -8.38
C ALA A 7 -72.02 2.82 -8.24
N LEU A 8 -71.43 2.45 -9.37
CA LEU A 8 -70.18 1.68 -9.43
C LEU A 8 -69.00 2.67 -9.20
N LEU A 9 -68.41 2.60 -8.00
CA LEU A 9 -67.23 3.37 -7.65
C LEU A 9 -65.99 2.70 -8.28
N PHE A 10 -65.48 3.30 -9.35
CA PHE A 10 -64.18 2.92 -9.91
C PHE A 10 -63.05 3.48 -9.03
N VAL A 11 -62.43 2.62 -8.21
CA VAL A 11 -61.19 2.94 -7.53
C VAL A 11 -60.04 2.81 -8.52
N LEU A 12 -59.54 3.94 -9.01
CA LEU A 12 -58.31 4.01 -9.77
C LEU A 12 -57.10 3.76 -8.84
N VAL A 13 -56.63 2.52 -8.81
CA VAL A 13 -55.36 2.19 -8.16
C VAL A 13 -54.24 2.71 -9.04
N ASN A 14 -53.67 3.82 -8.67
CA ASN A 14 -52.52 4.41 -9.30
C ASN A 14 -51.32 3.58 -8.90
N HIS A 15 -50.86 2.67 -9.76
CA HIS A 15 -49.62 1.91 -9.59
C HIS A 15 -48.46 2.83 -9.91
N CYS A 16 -47.89 3.49 -8.89
CA CYS A 16 -46.58 4.11 -9.01
C CYS A 16 -45.53 3.02 -9.19
N VAL A 17 -45.16 2.76 -10.42
CA VAL A 17 -43.99 1.93 -10.76
C VAL A 17 -42.74 2.79 -10.51
N PHE A 18 -42.10 2.60 -9.36
CA PHE A 18 -40.76 3.16 -9.15
C PHE A 18 -39.77 2.35 -9.99
N PRO A 19 -38.95 2.99 -10.82
CA PRO A 19 -37.87 2.28 -11.47
C PRO A 19 -36.89 1.81 -10.39
N VAL A 20 -36.75 0.51 -10.22
CA VAL A 20 -35.65 -0.10 -9.47
C VAL A 20 -34.40 0.19 -10.29
N TYR A 21 -33.64 1.20 -9.87
CA TYR A 21 -32.27 1.34 -10.30
C TYR A 21 -31.50 0.12 -9.75
N ALA A 22 -31.27 -0.85 -10.60
CA ALA A 22 -30.27 -1.86 -10.34
C ALA A 22 -28.95 -1.11 -10.18
N GLY A 23 -28.54 -0.93 -8.94
CA GLY A 23 -27.23 -0.43 -8.61
C GLY A 23 -26.21 -1.36 -9.26
N GLY A 24 -25.69 -0.97 -10.41
CA GLY A 24 -24.56 -1.64 -11.03
C GLY A 24 -23.46 -1.65 -9.98
N ALA A 25 -23.08 -2.83 -9.50
CA ALA A 25 -21.87 -3.00 -8.74
C ALA A 25 -20.74 -2.42 -9.59
N VAL A 26 -20.20 -1.27 -9.19
CA VAL A 26 -18.97 -0.73 -9.75
C VAL A 26 -17.94 -1.82 -9.53
N PRO A 27 -17.33 -2.42 -10.56
CA PRO A 27 -16.27 -3.37 -10.35
C PRO A 27 -15.21 -2.64 -9.54
N SER A 28 -14.95 -3.08 -8.32
CA SER A 28 -13.80 -2.69 -7.51
C SER A 28 -12.57 -3.22 -8.25
N GLY A 29 -12.16 -2.50 -9.29
CA GLY A 29 -10.88 -2.71 -9.94
C GLY A 29 -9.84 -2.41 -8.87
N LYS A 30 -9.15 -3.45 -8.36
CA LYS A 30 -7.94 -3.23 -7.57
C LYS A 30 -7.04 -2.36 -8.43
N GLU A 31 -6.82 -1.12 -8.00
CA GLU A 31 -5.86 -0.25 -8.67
C GLU A 31 -4.53 -1.01 -8.77
N LYS A 32 -3.92 -0.93 -9.95
CA LYS A 32 -2.63 -1.57 -10.17
C LYS A 32 -1.63 -0.99 -9.16
N PRO A 33 -0.91 -1.82 -8.41
CA PRO A 33 0.01 -1.32 -7.41
C PRO A 33 1.07 -0.42 -8.06
N MET A 34 1.44 0.65 -7.37
CA MET A 34 2.49 1.53 -7.82
C MET A 34 3.85 0.87 -7.58
N ILE A 35 4.68 0.85 -8.61
CA ILE A 35 6.01 0.23 -8.57
C ILE A 35 7.07 1.32 -8.64
N VAL A 36 8.05 1.23 -7.77
CA VAL A 36 9.28 2.03 -7.83
C VAL A 36 10.49 1.12 -7.97
N LYS A 37 11.60 1.67 -8.42
CA LYS A 37 12.85 0.96 -8.62
C LYS A 37 13.76 1.17 -7.41
N LEU A 38 14.24 0.09 -6.84
CA LEU A 38 15.31 0.03 -5.85
C LEU A 38 16.58 -0.43 -6.54
N THR A 39 17.67 0.33 -6.46
CA THR A 39 18.96 -0.04 -7.04
C THR A 39 20.00 -0.19 -5.95
N LEU A 40 20.64 -1.36 -5.93
CA LEU A 40 21.74 -1.76 -5.06
C LEU A 40 22.92 -2.10 -5.94
N HIS A 41 24.05 -1.40 -5.81
CA HIS A 41 25.18 -1.54 -6.71
C HIS A 41 24.73 -1.36 -8.17
N GLN A 42 24.79 -2.43 -8.98
CA GLN A 42 24.35 -2.44 -10.38
C GLN A 42 23.08 -3.26 -10.61
N GLN A 43 22.44 -3.73 -9.52
CA GLN A 43 21.23 -4.54 -9.59
C GLN A 43 20.01 -3.70 -9.22
N SER A 44 18.94 -3.85 -9.98
CA SER A 44 17.68 -3.18 -9.73
C SER A 44 16.59 -4.18 -9.37
N TYR A 45 15.76 -3.77 -8.41
CA TYR A 45 14.61 -4.51 -7.91
C TYR A 45 13.36 -3.65 -8.05
N ASP A 46 12.26 -4.29 -8.34
CA ASP A 46 10.96 -3.63 -8.28
C ASP A 46 10.46 -3.65 -6.84
N VAL A 47 9.93 -2.53 -6.39
CA VAL A 47 9.28 -2.39 -5.08
C VAL A 47 7.82 -2.05 -5.31
N GLU A 48 6.95 -2.95 -4.93
CA GLU A 48 5.51 -2.71 -4.90
C GLU A 48 5.17 -1.89 -3.67
N LEU A 49 4.64 -0.70 -3.89
CA LEU A 49 4.29 0.22 -2.80
C LEU A 49 2.95 -0.11 -2.18
N ALA A 50 2.86 0.11 -0.87
CA ALA A 50 1.61 0.05 -0.15
C ALA A 50 0.66 1.17 -0.61
N ASP A 51 -0.64 0.90 -0.62
CA ASP A 51 -1.66 1.93 -0.85
C ASP A 51 -1.99 2.64 0.46
N ASN A 52 -1.13 3.55 0.86
CA ASN A 52 -1.30 4.36 2.06
C ASN A 52 -0.66 5.76 1.91
N PRO A 53 -1.00 6.70 2.80
CA PRO A 53 -0.42 8.05 2.76
C PRO A 53 1.11 8.08 2.91
N THR A 54 1.70 7.15 3.65
CA THR A 54 3.15 7.05 3.86
C THR A 54 3.87 6.75 2.56
N ALA A 55 3.43 5.75 1.82
CA ALA A 55 3.99 5.39 0.52
C ALA A 55 3.81 6.52 -0.51
N LYS A 56 2.65 7.17 -0.52
CA LYS A 56 2.38 8.34 -1.38
C LYS A 56 3.31 9.51 -1.09
N ALA A 57 3.63 9.74 0.18
CA ALA A 57 4.60 10.76 0.59
C ALA A 57 6.04 10.35 0.27
N PHE A 58 6.38 9.07 0.38
CA PHE A 58 7.68 8.54 -0.01
C PHE A 58 8.00 8.80 -1.48
N ILE A 59 7.05 8.58 -2.38
CA ILE A 59 7.19 8.83 -3.82
C ILE A 59 7.59 10.29 -4.09
N LYS A 60 7.06 11.24 -3.33
CA LYS A 60 7.33 12.68 -3.53
C LYS A 60 8.79 13.06 -3.25
N GLN A 61 9.55 12.20 -2.56
CA GLN A 61 10.97 12.41 -2.29
C GLN A 61 11.88 11.77 -3.36
N LEU A 62 11.32 11.03 -4.33
CA LEU A 62 12.11 10.38 -5.38
C LEU A 62 12.51 11.35 -6.50
N PRO A 63 13.67 11.19 -7.13
CA PRO A 63 14.70 10.17 -6.86
C PRO A 63 15.44 10.43 -5.55
N LEU A 64 15.81 9.36 -4.86
CA LEU A 64 16.44 9.42 -3.55
C LEU A 64 17.60 8.43 -3.48
N THR A 65 18.76 8.89 -2.99
CA THR A 65 19.90 8.02 -2.72
C THR A 65 20.27 8.13 -1.25
N LEU A 66 20.37 7.00 -0.59
CA LEU A 66 20.69 6.89 0.84
C LEU A 66 21.89 6.00 1.04
N THR A 67 22.71 6.31 2.05
CA THR A 67 23.66 5.36 2.61
C THR A 67 22.99 4.67 3.79
N MET A 68 22.61 3.43 3.60
CA MET A 68 21.93 2.63 4.63
C MET A 68 22.93 1.88 5.48
N GLN A 69 22.72 1.88 6.78
CA GLN A 69 23.55 1.23 7.78
C GLN A 69 23.04 -0.16 8.08
N GLU A 70 23.97 -1.05 8.41
CA GLU A 70 23.67 -2.41 8.86
C GLU A 70 23.16 -2.42 10.29
N LEU A 71 22.16 -3.26 10.57
CA LEU A 71 21.70 -3.52 11.93
C LEU A 71 21.31 -5.01 12.09
N ASN A 72 21.85 -5.63 13.12
CA ASN A 72 21.50 -6.98 13.60
C ASN A 72 21.59 -8.13 12.58
N GLY A 73 22.21 -7.94 11.42
CA GLY A 73 22.28 -8.97 10.39
C GLY A 73 20.95 -9.27 9.70
N ASN A 74 19.97 -8.38 9.78
CA ASN A 74 18.64 -8.59 9.24
C ASN A 74 18.02 -7.38 8.54
N GLU A 75 18.61 -6.18 8.69
CA GLU A 75 18.07 -4.95 8.16
C GLU A 75 19.14 -3.93 7.78
N LYS A 76 18.80 -3.08 6.81
CA LYS A 76 19.51 -1.84 6.47
C LYS A 76 18.58 -0.67 6.73
N PHE A 77 19.09 0.39 7.34
CA PHE A 77 18.27 1.57 7.67
C PHE A 77 18.99 2.88 7.35
N ALA A 78 18.21 3.91 7.09
CA ALA A 78 18.70 5.28 6.95
C ALA A 78 17.57 6.27 7.25
N ASP A 79 17.95 7.46 7.70
CA ASP A 79 16.99 8.55 7.84
C ASP A 79 16.69 9.18 6.47
N LEU A 80 15.43 9.51 6.26
CA LEU A 80 14.96 10.24 5.09
C LEU A 80 15.24 11.73 5.25
N PRO A 81 15.43 12.46 4.13
CA PRO A 81 15.59 13.93 4.18
C PRO A 81 14.40 14.65 4.79
N HIS A 82 13.20 14.11 4.59
CA HIS A 82 11.95 14.65 5.10
C HIS A 82 11.12 13.54 5.77
N PRO A 83 10.39 13.86 6.87
CA PRO A 83 9.53 12.88 7.53
C PRO A 83 8.38 12.44 6.63
N LEU A 84 7.87 11.23 6.90
CA LEU A 84 6.68 10.69 6.30
C LEU A 84 5.55 10.61 7.34
N PRO A 85 4.28 10.70 6.93
CA PRO A 85 3.17 10.50 7.84
C PRO A 85 3.12 9.05 8.33
N PRO A 86 3.32 8.78 9.65
CA PRO A 86 3.31 7.43 10.17
C PRO A 86 1.88 6.93 10.39
N ASN A 87 1.69 5.63 10.21
CA ASN A 87 0.50 4.89 10.62
C ASN A 87 0.93 3.47 11.02
N PRO A 88 1.56 3.33 12.20
CA PRO A 88 2.25 2.10 12.59
C PRO A 88 1.28 0.95 12.84
N ILE A 89 1.74 -0.24 12.47
CA ILE A 89 1.12 -1.53 12.79
C ILE A 89 2.09 -2.39 13.58
N HIS A 90 1.57 -3.43 14.22
CA HIS A 90 2.38 -4.51 14.83
C HIS A 90 2.42 -5.70 13.88
N PRO A 91 3.46 -5.85 13.04
CA PRO A 91 3.48 -6.91 12.03
C PRO A 91 3.71 -8.32 12.61
N GLU A 92 4.22 -8.43 13.84
CA GLU A 92 4.67 -9.65 14.51
C GLU A 92 5.80 -10.39 13.78
N THR A 93 5.73 -10.46 12.47
CA THR A 93 6.77 -11.01 11.59
C THR A 93 7.08 -10.01 10.49
N LEU A 94 8.37 -9.73 10.32
CA LEU A 94 8.90 -9.01 9.18
C LEU A 94 9.45 -10.02 8.18
N TYR A 95 9.23 -9.76 6.91
CA TYR A 95 9.62 -10.66 5.83
C TYR A 95 10.75 -10.06 5.00
N GLN A 96 11.60 -10.93 4.48
CA GLN A 96 12.61 -10.53 3.51
C GLN A 96 11.97 -9.73 2.37
N GLY A 97 12.46 -8.52 2.12
CA GLY A 97 11.95 -7.59 1.13
C GLY A 97 11.00 -6.52 1.66
N ASP A 98 10.57 -6.60 2.92
CA ASP A 98 9.74 -5.55 3.50
C ASP A 98 10.51 -4.22 3.55
N LEU A 99 9.87 -3.15 3.06
CA LEU A 99 10.32 -1.78 3.16
C LEU A 99 9.36 -1.03 4.08
N MET A 100 9.88 -0.60 5.24
CA MET A 100 9.08 -0.06 6.33
C MET A 100 9.59 1.30 6.77
N LEU A 101 8.72 2.07 7.40
CA LEU A 101 9.07 3.26 8.16
C LEU A 101 9.09 2.93 9.65
N TYR A 102 10.20 3.23 10.31
CA TYR A 102 10.31 3.22 11.76
C TYR A 102 10.20 4.64 12.29
N GLY A 103 9.31 4.88 13.26
CA GLY A 103 9.00 6.24 13.68
C GLY A 103 8.46 7.10 12.54
N GLY A 104 9.00 8.31 12.36
CA GLY A 104 8.52 9.28 11.38
C GLY A 104 9.46 9.50 10.19
N HIS A 105 10.73 9.08 10.23
CA HIS A 105 11.71 9.44 9.21
C HIS A 105 12.78 8.39 8.91
N THR A 106 12.78 7.24 9.59
CA THR A 106 13.75 6.17 9.35
C THR A 106 13.16 5.11 8.43
N VAL A 107 13.70 4.98 7.22
CA VAL A 107 13.35 3.91 6.29
C VAL A 107 14.20 2.68 6.61
N VAL A 108 13.56 1.51 6.61
CA VAL A 108 14.18 0.22 6.93
C VAL A 108 13.88 -0.77 5.81
N LEU A 109 14.94 -1.37 5.26
CA LEU A 109 14.86 -2.47 4.30
C LEU A 109 15.24 -3.77 5.01
N PHE A 110 14.28 -4.67 5.16
CA PHE A 110 14.52 -5.98 5.76
C PHE A 110 14.98 -6.97 4.71
N TYR A 111 16.08 -7.66 4.97
CA TYR A 111 16.63 -8.67 4.06
C TYR A 111 16.65 -10.08 4.65
N GLU A 112 16.12 -10.24 5.89
CA GLU A 112 15.85 -11.49 6.57
C GLU A 112 14.43 -11.50 7.11
N THR A 113 13.85 -12.70 7.22
CA THR A 113 12.54 -12.90 7.87
C THR A 113 12.75 -13.24 9.33
N PHE A 114 12.11 -12.48 10.23
CA PHE A 114 12.22 -12.69 11.69
C PHE A 114 11.01 -12.12 12.43
N ARG A 115 10.86 -12.51 13.69
CA ARG A 115 9.79 -11.98 14.56
C ARG A 115 10.26 -10.70 15.24
N THR A 116 9.31 -9.77 15.38
CA THR A 116 9.54 -8.48 16.04
C THR A 116 8.42 -8.14 17.01
N SER A 117 8.75 -7.37 18.04
CA SER A 117 7.78 -6.72 18.93
C SER A 117 7.61 -5.23 18.61
N TYR A 118 8.35 -4.70 17.65
CA TYR A 118 8.28 -3.29 17.26
C TYR A 118 7.13 -3.01 16.30
N SER A 119 6.77 -1.72 16.24
CA SER A 119 5.77 -1.20 15.30
C SER A 119 6.46 -0.52 14.13
N TYR A 120 5.90 -0.70 12.94
CA TYR A 120 6.37 -0.09 11.70
C TYR A 120 5.20 0.35 10.85
N THR A 121 5.42 1.34 9.99
CA THR A 121 4.46 1.71 8.93
C THR A 121 4.91 1.13 7.60
N PRO A 122 4.08 0.34 6.90
CA PRO A 122 4.45 -0.19 5.59
C PRO A 122 4.68 0.91 4.57
N ILE A 123 5.79 0.83 3.83
CA ILE A 123 6.05 1.64 2.62
C ILE A 123 5.86 0.79 1.38
N GLY A 124 6.38 -0.44 1.38
CA GLY A 124 6.27 -1.34 0.25
C GLY A 124 6.97 -2.66 0.47
N LYS A 125 7.11 -3.41 -0.61
CA LYS A 125 7.76 -4.73 -0.60
C LYS A 125 8.56 -4.96 -1.88
N VAL A 126 9.79 -5.42 -1.74
CA VAL A 126 10.63 -5.82 -2.86
C VAL A 126 10.05 -7.07 -3.51
N VAL A 127 9.78 -7.00 -4.80
CA VAL A 127 9.35 -8.14 -5.60
C VAL A 127 10.56 -9.03 -5.88
N ALA A 128 10.40 -10.35 -5.78
CA ALA A 128 11.48 -11.32 -5.97
C ALA A 128 12.70 -11.09 -5.06
N ALA A 129 12.45 -10.92 -3.76
CA ALA A 129 13.47 -10.61 -2.75
C ALA A 129 14.37 -11.78 -2.34
N ASN A 130 14.27 -12.96 -2.97
CA ASN A 130 14.94 -14.19 -2.60
C ASN A 130 16.49 -14.12 -2.67
N LYS A 131 17.05 -13.14 -3.39
CA LYS A 131 18.50 -12.89 -3.48
C LYS A 131 18.92 -11.56 -2.84
N LEU A 132 18.01 -10.92 -2.13
CA LEU A 132 18.24 -9.60 -1.56
C LEU A 132 19.34 -9.62 -0.52
N GLN A 133 19.42 -10.65 0.30
CA GLN A 133 20.46 -10.84 1.32
C GLN A 133 21.85 -10.80 0.73
N ASP A 134 22.09 -11.53 -0.36
CA ASP A 134 23.39 -11.53 -1.04
C ASP A 134 23.71 -10.17 -1.66
N ALA A 135 22.69 -9.50 -2.22
CA ALA A 135 22.85 -8.21 -2.87
C ALA A 135 23.17 -7.07 -1.90
N VAL A 136 22.55 -7.06 -0.72
CA VAL A 136 22.80 -5.99 0.29
C VAL A 136 24.17 -6.15 0.96
N GLY A 137 24.73 -7.36 1.01
CA GLY A 137 26.03 -7.65 1.58
C GLY A 137 26.14 -7.29 3.07
N ARG A 138 27.37 -7.24 3.55
CA ARG A 138 27.71 -6.82 4.91
C ARG A 138 28.07 -5.33 4.95
N GLY A 139 27.79 -4.68 6.08
CA GLY A 139 28.11 -3.28 6.29
C GLY A 139 27.16 -2.29 5.61
N ASN A 140 27.61 -1.07 5.49
CA ASN A 140 26.80 -0.01 4.90
C ASN A 140 26.69 -0.16 3.39
N ILE A 141 25.55 0.25 2.82
CA ILE A 141 25.31 0.15 1.39
C ILE A 141 24.65 1.42 0.86
N LYS A 142 25.05 1.85 -0.33
CA LYS A 142 24.36 2.91 -1.06
C LYS A 142 23.16 2.34 -1.80
N VAL A 143 22.00 2.92 -1.56
CA VAL A 143 20.71 2.50 -2.11
C VAL A 143 20.05 3.66 -2.83
N SER A 144 19.56 3.43 -4.03
CA SER A 144 18.81 4.45 -4.77
C SER A 144 17.38 4.00 -5.04
N PHE A 145 16.45 4.91 -4.85
CA PHE A 145 15.04 4.74 -5.19
C PHE A 145 14.66 5.69 -6.31
N SER A 146 13.95 5.22 -7.31
CA SER A 146 13.50 6.04 -8.44
C SER A 146 12.15 5.57 -8.98
N MET A 147 11.46 6.48 -9.67
CA MET A 147 10.26 6.12 -10.41
C MET A 147 10.58 5.18 -11.57
N MET A 148 9.65 4.31 -11.92
CA MET A 148 9.70 3.57 -13.18
C MET A 148 9.59 4.57 -14.33
N LYS A 149 10.43 4.42 -15.35
CA LYS A 149 10.33 5.20 -16.59
C LYS A 149 9.25 4.65 -17.51
#